data_80dbd9c0828e569427fe45bf4723ca24
#
_entry.id   80dbd9c0828e569427fe45bf4723ca24
#
_cell.length_a   1.000
_cell.length_b   1.000
_cell.length_c   1.000
_cell.angle_alpha   90.00
_cell.angle_beta   90.00
_cell.angle_gamma   90.00
#
_symmetry.space_group_name_H-M   'P 1'
#
loop_
_entity.id
_entity.type
_entity.pdbx_description
1 polymer ?
#
loop_
_entity_poly.entity_id
_entity_poly.type
_entity_poly.pdbx_seq_one_letter_code
_entity_poly.pdbx_strand_id
1 'polypeptide(L)'
;MKRKIYGFIAVAFSLLLLVGCSSKSSDKGTTLKIGASAVPHAQILRHVAPELKKEGVNLKITTFQDYIMPNKALAGGELDANYFQHVPFLKQWNKENKGNLVNAGSVHLEPIGIFSKKVKNLKDLKKGATILVSSNTPDYGRVLTLFKDAGLITIKKGVDITSANFNDIASNPRHLKFKHTFEPKLMAEIYKNGEGDAVVINANYAVQSGLDPRKDSIALEKQSSPYANIVVTRKGDQNKPAIKKLMKALQSKSTQNWISKHYKGAVLPVKATK
;
A
#
# COMPACT_ATOMS: atom_id res chain seq x y z
N MET A 1 -80.86 -47.48 8.21
CA MET A 1 -81.89 -46.39 8.18
C MET A 1 -81.28 -45.10 8.75
N LYS A 2 -81.47 -43.99 8.00
CA LYS A 2 -81.38 -42.58 8.42
C LYS A 2 -79.94 -42.05 8.59
N ARG A 3 -79.40 -41.25 7.70
CA ARG A 3 -79.59 -39.87 7.19
C ARG A 3 -78.50 -38.98 7.76
N LYS A 4 -77.57 -38.52 6.97
CA LYS A 4 -77.52 -37.25 6.12
C LYS A 4 -77.44 -35.98 6.91
N ILE A 5 -76.49 -35.12 6.47
CA ILE A 5 -76.41 -33.68 6.50
C ILE A 5 -75.62 -33.14 7.71
N TYR A 6 -74.45 -32.71 7.46
CA TYR A 6 -73.93 -31.38 7.77
C TYR A 6 -72.65 -31.17 6.92
N GLY A 7 -72.87 -30.87 5.66
CA GLY A 7 -71.86 -30.21 4.89
C GLY A 7 -72.14 -28.69 4.96
N PHE A 8 -71.19 -27.91 4.59
CA PHE A 8 -71.22 -26.45 4.43
C PHE A 8 -71.19 -25.62 5.73
N ILE A 9 -70.03 -25.43 6.33
CA ILE A 9 -69.52 -24.16 6.94
C ILE A 9 -68.07 -24.42 7.36
N ALA A 10 -67.15 -24.48 6.42
CA ALA A 10 -65.70 -24.52 6.72
C ALA A 10 -64.84 -23.98 5.56
N VAL A 11 -65.39 -23.08 4.72
CA VAL A 11 -64.64 -22.52 3.55
C VAL A 11 -64.48 -20.98 3.62
N ALA A 12 -64.84 -20.34 4.72
CA ALA A 12 -64.82 -18.85 4.76
C ALA A 12 -63.80 -18.27 5.79
N PHE A 13 -62.81 -19.01 6.29
CA PHE A 13 -61.89 -18.45 7.30
C PHE A 13 -60.41 -18.67 7.01
N SER A 14 -60.02 -19.00 5.76
CA SER A 14 -58.63 -19.28 5.40
C SER A 14 -57.98 -18.21 4.50
N LEU A 15 -58.53 -16.99 4.45
CA LEU A 15 -58.08 -15.92 3.50
C LEU A 15 -57.59 -14.65 4.16
N LEU A 16 -57.10 -14.66 5.41
CA LEU A 16 -56.70 -13.40 6.11
C LEU A 16 -55.44 -13.56 6.94
N LEU A 17 -54.44 -14.30 6.49
CA LEU A 17 -53.07 -14.31 7.11
C LEU A 17 -51.98 -14.30 6.06
N LEU A 18 -52.12 -13.54 4.96
CA LEU A 18 -51.01 -13.12 4.09
C LEU A 18 -50.75 -11.66 4.28
N VAL A 19 -50.71 -11.19 5.55
CA VAL A 19 -50.04 -9.92 5.86
C VAL A 19 -48.55 -10.21 5.87
N GLY A 20 -47.92 -9.79 4.77
CA GLY A 20 -46.53 -9.95 4.50
C GLY A 20 -45.64 -9.53 5.64
N CYS A 21 -44.84 -10.44 6.12
CA CYS A 21 -43.53 -10.12 6.61
C CYS A 21 -42.71 -9.62 5.40
N SER A 22 -42.89 -8.36 5.08
CA SER A 22 -41.83 -7.58 4.43
C SER A 22 -40.68 -7.59 5.42
N SER A 23 -39.90 -8.66 5.41
CA SER A 23 -38.58 -8.65 6.00
C SER A 23 -37.84 -7.49 5.33
N LYS A 24 -37.74 -6.35 6.02
CA LYS A 24 -36.68 -5.40 5.78
C LYS A 24 -35.42 -6.27 5.78
N SER A 25 -34.94 -6.66 4.59
CA SER A 25 -33.57 -7.10 4.43
C SER A 25 -32.75 -5.96 5.00
N SER A 26 -32.26 -6.14 6.21
CA SER A 26 -31.20 -5.30 6.72
C SER A 26 -30.11 -5.41 5.65
N ASP A 27 -29.94 -4.36 4.89
CA ASP A 27 -28.88 -4.21 3.89
C ASP A 27 -27.56 -4.32 4.66
N LYS A 28 -27.16 -5.56 4.96
CA LYS A 28 -25.87 -5.87 5.54
C LYS A 28 -24.89 -5.65 4.42
N GLY A 29 -24.42 -4.40 4.33
CA GLY A 29 -23.47 -4.00 3.30
C GLY A 29 -22.31 -5.00 3.15
N THR A 30 -21.73 -5.05 1.98
CA THR A 30 -20.62 -5.97 1.67
C THR A 30 -19.43 -5.68 2.58
N THR A 31 -18.95 -6.68 3.33
CA THR A 31 -17.69 -6.56 4.08
C THR A 31 -16.51 -6.78 3.14
N LEU A 32 -15.59 -5.82 3.09
CA LEU A 32 -14.34 -5.89 2.34
C LEU A 32 -13.18 -6.01 3.32
N LYS A 33 -12.52 -7.17 3.32
CA LYS A 33 -11.33 -7.45 4.14
C LYS A 33 -10.09 -6.91 3.42
N ILE A 34 -9.41 -5.92 4.00
CA ILE A 34 -8.26 -5.28 3.38
C ILE A 34 -7.06 -5.26 4.32
N GLY A 35 -5.91 -5.75 3.82
CA GLY A 35 -4.63 -5.69 4.50
C GLY A 35 -3.87 -4.41 4.16
N ALA A 36 -3.22 -3.77 5.15
CA ALA A 36 -2.50 -2.53 4.93
C ALA A 36 -1.33 -2.37 5.92
N SER A 37 -0.30 -1.58 5.55
CA SER A 37 0.64 -1.07 6.54
C SER A 37 -0.06 -0.07 7.46
N ALA A 38 0.42 0.05 8.71
CA ALA A 38 -0.25 0.87 9.72
C ALA A 38 -0.35 2.35 9.32
N VAL A 39 0.74 2.91 8.78
CA VAL A 39 0.89 4.30 8.31
C VAL A 39 1.56 4.27 6.94
N PRO A 40 1.11 5.04 5.96
CA PRO A 40 -0.10 5.87 5.92
C PRO A 40 -1.35 5.09 5.53
N HIS A 41 -1.22 3.88 5.00
CA HIS A 41 -2.22 3.10 4.27
C HIS A 41 -3.50 2.86 5.09
N ALA A 42 -3.37 2.27 6.30
CA ALA A 42 -4.53 2.02 7.16
C ALA A 42 -5.18 3.34 7.65
N GLN A 43 -4.42 4.43 7.78
CA GLN A 43 -5.00 5.73 8.13
C GLN A 43 -5.84 6.28 6.98
N ILE A 44 -5.37 6.17 5.73
CA ILE A 44 -6.13 6.57 4.53
C ILE A 44 -7.39 5.72 4.39
N LEU A 45 -7.30 4.41 4.61
CA LEU A 45 -8.47 3.52 4.60
C LEU A 45 -9.49 3.90 5.68
N ARG A 46 -9.06 4.22 6.90
CA ARG A 46 -9.95 4.68 7.97
C ARG A 46 -10.62 6.01 7.63
N HIS A 47 -9.92 6.90 6.92
CA HIS A 47 -10.48 8.17 6.46
C HIS A 47 -11.65 7.97 5.50
N VAL A 48 -11.56 7.03 4.55
CA VAL A 48 -12.61 6.77 3.57
C VAL A 48 -13.70 5.80 4.07
N ALA A 49 -13.47 5.08 5.17
CA ALA A 49 -14.39 4.05 5.68
C ALA A 49 -15.81 4.57 5.97
N PRO A 50 -16.03 5.78 6.56
CA PRO A 50 -17.37 6.30 6.81
C PRO A 50 -18.18 6.56 5.52
N GLU A 51 -17.53 7.03 4.45
CA GLU A 51 -18.15 7.25 3.14
C GLU A 51 -18.52 5.91 2.51
N LEU A 52 -17.59 4.95 2.49
CA LEU A 52 -17.84 3.61 1.97
C LEU A 52 -18.96 2.88 2.70
N LYS A 53 -19.08 3.06 4.02
CA LYS A 53 -20.17 2.49 4.81
C LYS A 53 -21.54 3.02 4.35
N LYS A 54 -21.66 4.32 4.01
CA LYS A 54 -22.88 4.90 3.46
C LYS A 54 -23.23 4.31 2.09
N GLU A 55 -22.20 3.88 1.33
CA GLU A 55 -22.37 3.22 0.03
C GLU A 55 -22.56 1.68 0.16
N GLY A 56 -22.76 1.14 1.37
CA GLY A 56 -22.97 -0.28 1.63
C GLY A 56 -21.69 -1.13 1.62
N VAL A 57 -20.49 -0.52 1.80
CA VAL A 57 -19.22 -1.25 1.91
C VAL A 57 -18.61 -1.06 3.30
N ASN A 58 -18.51 -2.14 4.06
CA ASN A 58 -17.88 -2.13 5.38
C ASN A 58 -16.42 -2.59 5.27
N LEU A 59 -15.46 -1.71 5.58
CA LEU A 59 -14.04 -2.10 5.60
C LEU A 59 -13.69 -2.84 6.88
N LYS A 60 -13.12 -4.05 6.73
CA LYS A 60 -12.40 -4.75 7.79
C LYS A 60 -10.91 -4.64 7.51
N ILE A 61 -10.24 -3.71 8.21
CA ILE A 61 -8.84 -3.39 7.99
C ILE A 61 -7.97 -4.24 8.91
N THR A 62 -7.03 -5.01 8.35
CA THR A 62 -5.98 -5.72 9.06
C THR A 62 -4.64 -5.04 8.82
N THR A 63 -3.93 -4.65 9.88
CA THR A 63 -2.62 -4.01 9.75
C THR A 63 -1.48 -5.02 9.85
N PHE A 64 -0.48 -4.84 9.01
CA PHE A 64 0.74 -5.64 8.96
C PHE A 64 1.96 -4.77 9.23
N GLN A 65 2.97 -5.35 9.87
CA GLN A 65 4.23 -4.67 10.21
C GLN A 65 5.38 -4.97 9.23
N ASP A 66 5.13 -5.85 8.27
CA ASP A 66 6.10 -6.28 7.25
C ASP A 66 5.50 -6.24 5.85
N TYR A 67 6.33 -6.47 4.82
CA TYR A 67 5.92 -6.48 3.42
C TYR A 67 5.65 -7.88 2.85
N ILE A 68 5.81 -8.94 3.66
CA ILE A 68 5.70 -10.33 3.22
C ILE A 68 4.27 -10.84 3.37
N MET A 69 3.70 -10.65 4.55
CA MET A 69 2.41 -11.23 4.93
C MET A 69 1.21 -10.70 4.14
N PRO A 70 1.12 -9.39 3.77
CA PRO A 70 -0.08 -8.90 3.09
C PRO A 70 -0.40 -9.59 1.76
N ASN A 71 0.61 -9.89 0.94
CA ASN A 71 0.40 -10.62 -0.32
C ASN A 71 0.11 -12.11 -0.10
N LYS A 72 0.73 -12.75 0.90
CA LYS A 72 0.43 -14.13 1.27
C LYS A 72 -1.03 -14.28 1.73
N ALA A 73 -1.50 -13.42 2.63
CA ALA A 73 -2.87 -13.40 3.13
C ALA A 73 -3.88 -13.12 1.99
N LEU A 74 -3.55 -12.23 1.04
CA LEU A 74 -4.40 -11.97 -0.11
C LEU A 74 -4.46 -13.18 -1.06
N ALA A 75 -3.32 -13.77 -1.39
CA ALA A 75 -3.26 -14.94 -2.25
C ALA A 75 -3.95 -16.15 -1.62
N GLY A 76 -3.84 -16.32 -0.30
CA GLY A 76 -4.51 -17.36 0.49
C GLY A 76 -6.01 -17.15 0.70
N GLY A 77 -6.57 -16.01 0.28
CA GLY A 77 -8.02 -15.75 0.38
C GLY A 77 -8.48 -15.21 1.74
N GLU A 78 -7.57 -14.93 2.67
CA GLU A 78 -7.88 -14.31 3.97
C GLU A 78 -8.32 -12.86 3.83
N LEU A 79 -7.80 -12.18 2.78
CA LEU A 79 -8.11 -10.81 2.40
C LEU A 79 -8.79 -10.76 1.03
N ASP A 80 -9.55 -9.70 0.77
CA ASP A 80 -10.12 -9.38 -0.54
C ASP A 80 -9.21 -8.44 -1.33
N ALA A 81 -8.45 -7.60 -0.63
CA ALA A 81 -7.47 -6.68 -1.19
C ALA A 81 -6.33 -6.43 -0.20
N ASN A 82 -5.22 -5.87 -0.70
CA ASN A 82 -4.24 -5.20 0.16
C ASN A 82 -3.83 -3.85 -0.40
N TYR A 83 -3.27 -3.01 0.46
CA TYR A 83 -2.82 -1.67 0.14
C TYR A 83 -1.58 -1.36 0.99
N PHE A 84 -0.36 -1.55 0.40
CA PHE A 84 0.92 -1.37 1.09
C PHE A 84 2.12 -1.29 0.13
N GLN A 85 1.95 -1.59 -1.14
CA GLN A 85 3.00 -1.88 -2.11
C GLN A 85 2.88 -1.03 -3.38
N HIS A 86 3.94 -1.00 -4.18
CA HIS A 86 4.01 -0.40 -5.51
C HIS A 86 4.16 -1.45 -6.62
N VAL A 87 4.00 -1.04 -7.88
CA VAL A 87 4.00 -1.95 -9.04
C VAL A 87 5.28 -2.80 -9.15
N PRO A 88 6.52 -2.28 -9.01
CA PRO A 88 7.72 -3.12 -9.06
C PRO A 88 7.72 -4.23 -7.99
N PHE A 89 7.27 -3.94 -6.77
CA PHE A 89 7.15 -4.94 -5.70
C PHE A 89 6.14 -6.03 -6.07
N LEU A 90 4.97 -5.66 -6.56
CA LEU A 90 3.94 -6.62 -7.00
C LEU A 90 4.46 -7.55 -8.11
N LYS A 91 5.15 -6.98 -9.11
CA LYS A 91 5.74 -7.76 -10.22
C LYS A 91 6.76 -8.78 -9.71
N GLN A 92 7.66 -8.36 -8.81
CA GLN A 92 8.64 -9.26 -8.22
C GLN A 92 7.99 -10.35 -7.39
N TRP A 93 7.04 -9.98 -6.51
CA TRP A 93 6.31 -10.95 -5.68
C TRP A 93 5.61 -12.01 -6.54
N ASN A 94 4.90 -11.61 -7.59
CA ASN A 94 4.25 -12.54 -8.52
C ASN A 94 5.25 -13.48 -9.19
N LYS A 95 6.42 -12.96 -9.62
CA LYS A 95 7.49 -13.77 -10.23
C LYS A 95 8.03 -14.81 -9.26
N GLU A 96 8.35 -14.42 -8.04
CA GLU A 96 8.98 -15.28 -7.01
C GLU A 96 8.00 -16.32 -6.45
N ASN A 97 6.73 -15.97 -6.32
CA ASN A 97 5.70 -16.85 -5.73
C ASN A 97 4.80 -17.52 -6.78
N LYS A 98 5.11 -17.39 -8.09
CA LYS A 98 4.25 -17.86 -9.19
C LYS A 98 2.79 -17.35 -9.02
N GLY A 99 2.66 -16.13 -8.48
CA GLY A 99 1.39 -15.49 -8.17
C GLY A 99 0.78 -14.78 -9.37
N ASN A 100 -0.48 -14.39 -9.22
CA ASN A 100 -1.23 -13.65 -10.23
C ASN A 100 -2.05 -12.50 -9.64
N LEU A 101 -1.57 -11.92 -8.57
CA LEU A 101 -2.18 -10.72 -7.98
C LEU A 101 -2.11 -9.56 -8.98
N VAL A 102 -3.14 -8.71 -8.97
CA VAL A 102 -3.29 -7.61 -9.94
C VAL A 102 -3.47 -6.26 -9.27
N ASN A 103 -2.96 -5.23 -9.91
CA ASN A 103 -3.16 -3.83 -9.53
C ASN A 103 -4.60 -3.40 -9.83
N ALA A 104 -5.32 -2.93 -8.82
CA ALA A 104 -6.67 -2.35 -8.95
C ALA A 104 -6.64 -0.82 -9.13
N GLY A 105 -5.53 -0.16 -8.82
CA GLY A 105 -5.34 1.29 -9.01
C GLY A 105 -4.33 1.91 -8.05
N SER A 106 -3.75 3.04 -8.47
CA SER A 106 -2.79 3.83 -7.69
C SER A 106 -3.51 4.83 -6.79
N VAL A 107 -2.92 5.12 -5.62
CA VAL A 107 -3.52 6.01 -4.62
C VAL A 107 -2.60 7.15 -4.20
N HIS A 108 -1.35 6.87 -3.85
CA HIS A 108 -0.40 7.87 -3.36
C HIS A 108 1.04 7.46 -3.66
N LEU A 109 1.97 8.38 -3.48
CA LEU A 109 3.41 8.13 -3.55
C LEU A 109 4.02 8.35 -2.16
N GLU A 110 4.94 7.47 -1.79
CA GLU A 110 5.77 7.57 -0.60
C GLU A 110 7.23 7.76 -1.00
N PRO A 111 7.74 9.00 -1.01
CA PRO A 111 9.14 9.24 -1.36
C PRO A 111 10.07 8.53 -0.40
N ILE A 112 10.99 7.69 -0.92
CA ILE A 112 12.03 7.09 -0.10
C ILE A 112 13.07 8.13 0.25
N GLY A 113 13.58 8.10 1.49
CA GLY A 113 14.56 9.05 1.99
C GLY A 113 15.89 8.41 2.36
N ILE A 114 16.97 9.18 2.25
CA ILE A 114 18.29 8.85 2.80
C ILE A 114 18.52 9.75 4.01
N PHE A 115 18.84 9.15 5.14
CA PHE A 115 19.01 9.83 6.43
C PHE A 115 20.44 9.66 6.93
N SER A 116 20.97 10.67 7.59
CA SER A 116 22.29 10.61 8.21
C SER A 116 22.35 11.46 9.48
N LYS A 117 23.03 10.94 10.51
CA LYS A 117 23.42 11.70 11.69
C LYS A 117 24.80 12.35 11.54
N LYS A 118 25.56 11.98 10.50
CA LYS A 118 26.96 12.36 10.32
C LYS A 118 27.15 13.49 9.30
N VAL A 119 26.28 13.58 8.29
CA VAL A 119 26.36 14.58 7.23
C VAL A 119 25.01 15.23 6.98
N LYS A 120 25.01 16.44 6.45
CA LYS A 120 23.78 17.20 6.13
C LYS A 120 23.40 17.14 4.66
N ASN A 121 24.30 16.69 3.80
CA ASN A 121 24.08 16.58 2.36
C ASN A 121 24.65 15.25 1.86
N LEU A 122 23.99 14.64 0.90
CA LEU A 122 24.44 13.37 0.31
C LEU A 122 25.84 13.51 -0.33
N LYS A 123 26.17 14.68 -0.87
CA LYS A 123 27.47 14.96 -1.45
C LYS A 123 28.63 15.06 -0.43
N ASP A 124 28.31 15.19 0.85
CA ASP A 124 29.32 15.29 1.92
C ASP A 124 29.79 13.91 2.44
N LEU A 125 29.18 12.83 1.93
CA LEU A 125 29.61 11.46 2.24
C LEU A 125 31.08 11.27 1.84
N LYS A 126 31.91 10.80 2.78
CA LYS A 126 33.35 10.55 2.58
C LYS A 126 33.58 9.35 1.67
N LYS A 127 34.78 9.28 1.11
CA LYS A 127 35.26 8.07 0.39
C LYS A 127 35.18 6.85 1.31
N GLY A 128 34.61 5.75 0.81
CA GLY A 128 34.41 4.50 1.55
C GLY A 128 33.22 4.52 2.51
N ALA A 129 32.37 5.57 2.50
CA ALA A 129 31.21 5.67 3.38
C ALA A 129 30.27 4.44 3.20
N THR A 130 29.74 3.96 4.33
CA THR A 130 28.81 2.83 4.39
C THR A 130 27.38 3.31 4.37
N ILE A 131 26.63 2.88 3.34
CA ILE A 131 25.20 3.14 3.13
C ILE A 131 24.44 1.89 3.51
N LEU A 132 23.56 1.99 4.50
CA LEU A 132 22.68 0.90 4.92
C LEU A 132 21.37 0.98 4.16
N VAL A 133 21.00 -0.10 3.50
CA VAL A 133 19.80 -0.23 2.67
C VAL A 133 19.04 -1.47 3.12
N SER A 134 17.72 -1.48 2.98
CA SER A 134 16.95 -2.68 3.28
C SER A 134 17.16 -3.79 2.26
N SER A 135 16.81 -5.01 2.63
CA SER A 135 16.83 -6.18 1.74
C SER A 135 15.71 -6.18 0.69
N ASN A 136 14.88 -5.13 0.66
CA ASN A 136 13.77 -4.99 -0.27
C ASN A 136 14.27 -4.65 -1.68
N THR A 137 14.59 -5.67 -2.47
CA THR A 137 15.21 -5.51 -3.80
C THR A 137 14.39 -4.65 -4.78
N PRO A 138 13.02 -4.63 -4.77
CA PRO A 138 12.25 -3.74 -5.64
C PRO A 138 12.50 -2.24 -5.42
N ASP A 139 13.12 -1.85 -4.31
CA ASP A 139 13.47 -0.45 -4.02
C ASP A 139 14.88 -0.07 -4.50
N TYR A 140 15.72 -1.01 -4.92
CA TYR A 140 17.12 -0.71 -5.25
C TYR A 140 17.25 0.30 -6.37
N GLY A 141 16.43 0.22 -7.41
CA GLY A 141 16.45 1.18 -8.52
C GLY A 141 16.18 2.62 -8.08
N ARG A 142 15.24 2.84 -7.15
CA ARG A 142 14.96 4.17 -6.62
C ARG A 142 16.10 4.68 -5.72
N VAL A 143 16.72 3.81 -4.94
CA VAL A 143 17.92 4.14 -4.15
C VAL A 143 19.05 4.55 -5.07
N LEU A 144 19.37 3.74 -6.08
CA LEU A 144 20.40 4.03 -7.07
C LEU A 144 20.15 5.36 -7.81
N THR A 145 18.88 5.68 -8.09
CA THR A 145 18.50 6.96 -8.71
C THR A 145 18.90 8.14 -7.84
N LEU A 146 18.71 8.09 -6.53
CA LEU A 146 19.11 9.16 -5.61
C LEU A 146 20.62 9.41 -5.66
N PHE A 147 21.45 8.37 -5.63
CA PHE A 147 22.90 8.50 -5.71
C PHE A 147 23.38 8.95 -7.10
N LYS A 148 22.75 8.46 -8.16
CA LYS A 148 23.00 8.88 -9.54
C LYS A 148 22.67 10.36 -9.75
N ASP A 149 21.50 10.82 -9.30
CA ASP A 149 21.06 12.20 -9.42
C ASP A 149 21.95 13.16 -8.62
N ALA A 150 22.56 12.69 -7.54
CA ALA A 150 23.57 13.42 -6.78
C ALA A 150 24.97 13.43 -7.44
N GLY A 151 25.16 12.67 -8.55
CA GLY A 151 26.44 12.55 -9.25
C GLY A 151 27.47 11.69 -8.51
N LEU A 152 27.05 10.84 -7.58
CA LEU A 152 27.92 10.00 -6.76
C LEU A 152 28.23 8.64 -7.39
N ILE A 153 27.34 8.17 -8.27
CA ILE A 153 27.51 6.93 -9.05
C ILE A 153 26.98 7.12 -10.47
N THR A 154 27.39 6.22 -11.37
CA THR A 154 26.72 6.02 -12.66
C THR A 154 26.19 4.59 -12.76
N ILE A 155 25.18 4.39 -13.60
CA ILE A 155 24.55 3.09 -13.84
C ILE A 155 24.89 2.64 -15.26
N LYS A 156 25.06 1.35 -15.48
CA LYS A 156 25.34 0.74 -16.79
C LYS A 156 24.28 1.15 -17.82
N LYS A 157 24.69 1.34 -19.06
CA LYS A 157 23.77 1.69 -20.17
C LYS A 157 22.75 0.57 -20.40
N GLY A 158 21.51 0.95 -20.74
CA GLY A 158 20.44 0.00 -21.08
C GLY A 158 19.77 -0.69 -19.90
N VAL A 159 20.18 -0.42 -18.66
CA VAL A 159 19.53 -0.99 -17.47
C VAL A 159 18.18 -0.31 -17.23
N ASP A 160 17.12 -1.11 -17.10
CA ASP A 160 15.83 -0.63 -16.61
C ASP A 160 15.95 -0.33 -15.09
N ILE A 161 15.84 0.96 -14.77
CA ILE A 161 15.99 1.43 -13.39
C ILE A 161 15.00 0.79 -12.41
N THR A 162 13.82 0.37 -12.86
CA THR A 162 12.80 -0.25 -11.99
C THR A 162 13.15 -1.68 -11.57
N SER A 163 14.14 -2.30 -12.21
CA SER A 163 14.67 -3.63 -11.90
C SER A 163 16.18 -3.61 -11.57
N ALA A 164 16.80 -2.42 -11.56
CA ALA A 164 18.22 -2.26 -11.28
C ALA A 164 18.61 -2.67 -9.86
N ASN A 165 19.83 -3.16 -9.71
CA ASN A 165 20.43 -3.54 -8.44
C ASN A 165 21.85 -2.97 -8.30
N PHE A 166 22.52 -3.19 -7.17
CA PHE A 166 23.83 -2.61 -6.89
C PHE A 166 24.97 -3.14 -7.80
N ASN A 167 24.78 -4.29 -8.48
CA ASN A 167 25.73 -4.81 -9.48
C ASN A 167 25.66 -4.02 -10.80
N ASP A 168 24.61 -3.20 -10.99
CA ASP A 168 24.44 -2.38 -12.17
C ASP A 168 25.14 -1.02 -12.06
N ILE A 169 25.84 -0.75 -10.97
CA ILE A 169 26.70 0.43 -10.84
C ILE A 169 27.87 0.31 -11.82
N ALA A 170 28.00 1.27 -12.73
CA ALA A 170 29.09 1.35 -13.69
C ALA A 170 30.30 2.09 -13.11
N SER A 171 30.09 3.15 -12.34
CA SER A 171 31.13 3.93 -11.68
C SER A 171 30.72 4.33 -10.27
N ASN A 172 31.67 4.23 -9.33
CA ASN A 172 31.50 4.59 -7.93
C ASN A 172 32.84 5.22 -7.43
N PRO A 173 33.16 6.45 -7.86
CA PRO A 173 34.49 7.07 -7.61
C PRO A 173 34.75 7.30 -6.13
N ARG A 174 33.73 7.39 -5.30
CA ARG A 174 33.86 7.50 -3.84
C ARG A 174 33.95 6.16 -3.13
N HIS A 175 33.90 5.04 -3.84
CA HIS A 175 33.91 3.70 -3.24
C HIS A 175 32.86 3.53 -2.12
N LEU A 176 31.65 4.07 -2.31
CA LEU A 176 30.55 3.91 -1.38
C LEU A 176 30.22 2.43 -1.21
N LYS A 177 30.00 1.99 0.03
CA LYS A 177 29.72 0.60 0.37
C LYS A 177 28.23 0.45 0.67
N PHE A 178 27.49 -0.22 -0.19
CA PHE A 178 26.06 -0.50 0.01
C PHE A 178 25.88 -1.83 0.73
N LYS A 179 25.36 -1.80 1.98
CA LYS A 179 24.99 -2.99 2.75
C LYS A 179 23.47 -3.10 2.76
N HIS A 180 22.92 -4.20 2.26
CA HIS A 180 21.48 -4.35 1.97
C HIS A 180 20.89 -5.67 2.50
N THR A 181 21.25 -6.05 3.72
CA THR A 181 20.82 -7.31 4.37
C THR A 181 19.78 -7.11 5.47
N PHE A 182 19.37 -5.87 5.74
CA PHE A 182 18.49 -5.52 6.84
C PHE A 182 17.01 -5.59 6.43
N GLU A 183 16.13 -6.03 7.33
CA GLU A 183 14.70 -5.94 7.09
C GLU A 183 14.23 -4.47 7.03
N PRO A 184 13.31 -4.10 6.10
CA PRO A 184 12.84 -2.71 5.95
C PRO A 184 12.33 -2.07 7.25
N LYS A 185 11.64 -2.83 8.09
CA LYS A 185 11.10 -2.35 9.37
C LYS A 185 12.16 -1.93 10.40
N LEU A 186 13.40 -2.42 10.25
CA LEU A 186 14.51 -2.12 11.18
C LEU A 186 15.26 -0.83 10.81
N MET A 187 15.10 -0.32 9.57
CA MET A 187 15.94 0.76 9.06
C MET A 187 15.83 2.06 9.87
N ALA A 188 14.64 2.38 10.38
CA ALA A 188 14.46 3.57 11.21
C ALA A 188 15.18 3.45 12.58
N GLU A 189 15.20 2.26 13.17
CA GLU A 189 15.92 2.01 14.43
C GLU A 189 17.45 2.03 14.21
N ILE A 190 17.92 1.40 13.15
CA ILE A 190 19.33 1.46 12.71
C ILE A 190 19.79 2.92 12.57
N TYR A 191 18.97 3.79 11.97
CA TYR A 191 19.26 5.21 11.89
C TYR A 191 19.31 5.88 13.28
N LYS A 192 18.34 5.58 14.15
CA LYS A 192 18.29 6.12 15.52
C LYS A 192 19.52 5.74 16.32
N ASN A 193 20.04 4.53 16.13
CA ASN A 193 21.28 4.03 16.75
C ASN A 193 22.56 4.68 16.17
N GLY A 194 22.46 5.45 15.07
CA GLY A 194 23.62 6.10 14.45
C GLY A 194 24.51 5.16 13.63
N GLU A 195 23.96 4.01 13.22
CA GLU A 195 24.68 3.01 12.44
C GLU A 195 24.90 3.48 10.99
N GLY A 196 26.00 3.05 10.38
CA GLY A 196 26.38 3.44 9.02
C GLY A 196 26.76 4.94 8.92
N ASP A 197 27.00 5.40 7.71
CA ASP A 197 27.20 6.81 7.39
C ASP A 197 25.94 7.44 6.84
N ALA A 198 25.11 6.66 6.18
CA ALA A 198 23.75 7.00 5.80
C ALA A 198 22.84 5.75 5.80
N VAL A 199 21.55 5.95 6.00
CA VAL A 199 20.54 4.91 6.09
C VAL A 199 19.39 5.24 5.15
N VAL A 200 19.00 4.30 4.30
CA VAL A 200 17.83 4.44 3.42
C VAL A 200 16.60 3.92 4.14
N ILE A 201 15.57 4.76 4.26
CA ILE A 201 14.34 4.40 4.99
C ILE A 201 13.12 4.64 4.10
N ASN A 202 12.25 3.63 3.97
CA ASN A 202 10.95 3.76 3.33
C ASN A 202 10.06 4.73 4.12
N ALA A 203 9.31 5.59 3.43
CA ALA A 203 8.57 6.68 4.08
C ALA A 203 7.56 6.21 5.13
N ASN A 204 6.87 5.08 4.90
CA ASN A 204 5.95 4.52 5.89
C ASN A 204 6.64 4.20 7.23
N TYR A 205 7.84 3.60 7.21
CA TYR A 205 8.61 3.32 8.44
C TYR A 205 9.22 4.58 9.04
N ALA A 206 9.66 5.54 8.21
CA ALA A 206 10.12 6.83 8.69
C ALA A 206 9.02 7.56 9.45
N VAL A 207 7.84 7.74 8.84
CA VAL A 207 6.69 8.42 9.47
C VAL A 207 6.20 7.67 10.70
N GLN A 208 6.12 6.34 10.65
CA GLN A 208 5.73 5.50 11.81
C GLN A 208 6.70 5.67 12.98
N SER A 209 7.97 5.94 12.71
CA SER A 209 9.02 6.15 13.71
C SER A 209 9.17 7.60 14.19
N GLY A 210 8.27 8.51 13.73
CA GLY A 210 8.27 9.92 14.08
C GLY A 210 9.23 10.79 13.27
N LEU A 211 9.85 10.26 12.20
CA LEU A 211 10.68 11.06 11.27
C LEU A 211 9.81 11.75 10.22
N ASP A 212 10.15 12.99 9.88
CA ASP A 212 9.61 13.69 8.71
C ASP A 212 10.60 13.54 7.54
N PRO A 213 10.31 12.70 6.52
CA PRO A 213 11.25 12.48 5.42
C PRO A 213 11.71 13.77 4.72
N ARG A 214 10.88 14.82 4.70
CA ARG A 214 11.21 16.10 4.06
C ARG A 214 12.19 16.95 4.86
N LYS A 215 12.21 16.80 6.19
CA LYS A 215 13.02 17.61 7.10
C LYS A 215 14.27 16.87 7.55
N ASP A 216 14.13 15.58 7.80
CA ASP A 216 15.14 14.78 8.47
C ASP A 216 16.03 14.03 7.49
N SER A 217 15.61 13.88 6.20
CA SER A 217 16.45 13.23 5.19
C SER A 217 17.47 14.20 4.58
N ILE A 218 18.61 13.67 4.19
CA ILE A 218 19.66 14.37 3.44
C ILE A 218 19.48 14.25 1.92
N ALA A 219 18.60 13.35 1.48
CA ALA A 219 18.11 13.24 0.10
C ALA A 219 16.74 12.56 0.11
N LEU A 220 15.84 13.03 -0.73
CA LEU A 220 14.47 12.56 -0.86
C LEU A 220 14.13 12.32 -2.33
N GLU A 221 13.40 11.24 -2.59
CA GLU A 221 12.91 10.88 -3.92
C GLU A 221 11.97 11.95 -4.49
N LYS A 222 12.05 12.17 -5.81
CA LYS A 222 11.22 13.18 -6.50
C LYS A 222 9.77 12.71 -6.68
N GLN A 223 8.85 13.66 -6.86
CA GLN A 223 7.41 13.39 -7.05
C GLN A 223 7.06 12.63 -8.34
N SER A 224 7.95 12.58 -9.31
CA SER A 224 7.78 11.90 -10.60
C SER A 224 8.15 10.41 -10.59
N SER A 225 8.28 9.82 -9.42
CA SER A 225 8.66 8.42 -9.25
C SER A 225 7.58 7.46 -9.79
N PRO A 226 7.96 6.34 -10.46
CA PRO A 226 7.03 5.30 -10.89
C PRO A 226 6.54 4.39 -9.75
N TYR A 227 6.93 4.66 -8.51
CA TYR A 227 6.66 3.82 -7.33
C TYR A 227 5.39 4.24 -6.57
N ALA A 228 4.33 4.63 -7.28
CA ALA A 228 3.04 4.91 -6.65
C ALA A 228 2.51 3.65 -5.93
N ASN A 229 2.00 3.85 -4.72
CA ASN A 229 1.36 2.81 -3.93
C ASN A 229 -0.02 2.48 -4.48
N ILE A 230 -0.32 1.18 -4.54
CA ILE A 230 -1.47 0.61 -5.24
C ILE A 230 -2.32 -0.25 -4.32
N VAL A 231 -3.61 -0.32 -4.62
CA VAL A 231 -4.49 -1.38 -4.12
C VAL A 231 -4.31 -2.61 -5.02
N VAL A 232 -4.16 -3.77 -4.41
CA VAL A 232 -3.95 -5.05 -5.10
C VAL A 232 -5.03 -6.03 -4.71
N THR A 233 -5.48 -6.83 -5.68
CA THR A 233 -6.48 -7.89 -5.52
C THR A 233 -6.02 -9.19 -6.19
N ARG A 234 -6.75 -10.27 -5.96
CA ARG A 234 -6.65 -11.46 -6.83
C ARG A 234 -7.14 -11.10 -8.24
N LYS A 235 -6.61 -11.80 -9.25
CA LYS A 235 -7.05 -11.65 -10.65
C LYS A 235 -8.56 -11.92 -10.77
N GLY A 236 -9.27 -10.99 -11.40
CA GLY A 236 -10.74 -11.01 -11.55
C GLY A 236 -11.47 -10.20 -10.48
N ASP A 237 -10.92 -10.07 -9.28
CA ASP A 237 -11.56 -9.35 -8.17
C ASP A 237 -11.49 -7.83 -8.31
N GLN A 238 -10.57 -7.28 -9.10
CA GLN A 238 -10.39 -5.83 -9.32
C GLN A 238 -11.65 -5.14 -9.88
N ASN A 239 -12.53 -5.92 -10.51
CA ASN A 239 -13.78 -5.42 -11.10
C ASN A 239 -15.00 -5.53 -10.18
N LYS A 240 -14.86 -6.13 -9.00
CA LYS A 240 -15.96 -6.26 -8.03
C LYS A 240 -16.50 -4.89 -7.61
N PRO A 241 -17.82 -4.73 -7.45
CA PRO A 241 -18.43 -3.43 -7.09
C PRO A 241 -17.81 -2.79 -5.84
N ALA A 242 -17.51 -3.58 -4.79
CA ALA A 242 -16.90 -3.08 -3.56
C ALA A 242 -15.47 -2.53 -3.79
N ILE A 243 -14.66 -3.17 -4.65
CA ILE A 243 -13.32 -2.70 -5.03
C ILE A 243 -13.42 -1.40 -5.85
N LYS A 244 -14.35 -1.33 -6.80
CA LYS A 244 -14.58 -0.09 -7.58
C LYS A 244 -14.99 1.08 -6.68
N LYS A 245 -15.88 0.86 -5.70
CA LYS A 245 -16.25 1.87 -4.71
C LYS A 245 -15.06 2.29 -3.86
N LEU A 246 -14.26 1.33 -3.38
CA LEU A 246 -13.01 1.61 -2.64
C LEU A 246 -12.07 2.49 -3.46
N MET A 247 -11.79 2.13 -4.72
CA MET A 247 -10.90 2.91 -5.58
C MET A 247 -11.44 4.31 -5.85
N LYS A 248 -12.75 4.45 -6.12
CA LYS A 248 -13.40 5.75 -6.29
C LYS A 248 -13.23 6.64 -5.05
N ALA A 249 -13.43 6.10 -3.84
CA ALA A 249 -13.26 6.83 -2.60
C ALA A 249 -11.80 7.23 -2.36
N LEU A 250 -10.84 6.30 -2.57
CA LEU A 250 -9.41 6.56 -2.40
C LEU A 250 -8.87 7.61 -3.39
N GLN A 251 -9.37 7.61 -4.61
CA GLN A 251 -8.96 8.54 -5.68
C GLN A 251 -9.80 9.82 -5.73
N SER A 252 -10.79 9.97 -4.85
CA SER A 252 -11.63 11.17 -4.79
C SER A 252 -10.80 12.42 -4.48
N LYS A 253 -11.20 13.57 -5.02
CA LYS A 253 -10.56 14.87 -4.75
C LYS A 253 -10.50 15.16 -3.24
N SER A 254 -11.54 14.77 -2.50
CA SER A 254 -11.60 14.91 -1.04
C SER A 254 -10.47 14.15 -0.36
N THR A 255 -10.32 12.85 -0.66
CA THR A 255 -9.28 12.00 -0.08
C THR A 255 -7.88 12.46 -0.49
N GLN A 256 -7.66 12.83 -1.75
CA GLN A 256 -6.36 13.30 -2.22
C GLN A 256 -5.96 14.64 -1.56
N ASN A 257 -6.92 15.53 -1.35
CA ASN A 257 -6.70 16.76 -0.57
C ASN A 257 -6.42 16.48 0.91
N TRP A 258 -7.11 15.50 1.49
CA TRP A 258 -6.84 15.07 2.87
C TRP A 258 -5.42 14.52 3.01
N ILE A 259 -4.98 13.63 2.09
CA ILE A 259 -3.60 13.12 2.07
C ILE A 259 -2.59 14.27 2.05
N SER A 260 -2.76 15.25 1.14
CA SER A 260 -1.87 16.41 1.06
C SER A 260 -1.79 17.21 2.36
N LYS A 261 -2.95 17.49 2.98
CA LYS A 261 -3.03 18.28 4.22
C LYS A 261 -2.50 17.52 5.42
N HIS A 262 -2.84 16.22 5.53
CA HIS A 262 -2.51 15.40 6.68
C HIS A 262 -1.01 15.08 6.74
N TYR A 263 -0.43 14.65 5.62
CA TYR A 263 0.98 14.26 5.56
C TYR A 263 1.93 15.37 5.12
N LYS A 264 1.40 16.53 4.73
CA LYS A 264 2.19 17.75 4.42
C LYS A 264 3.36 17.50 3.46
N GLY A 265 3.23 16.54 2.53
CA GLY A 265 4.25 16.17 1.54
C GLY A 265 5.17 15.01 1.93
N ALA A 266 5.08 14.44 3.15
CA ALA A 266 5.73 13.17 3.47
C ALA A 266 5.08 12.01 2.71
N VAL A 267 3.80 12.15 2.38
CA VAL A 267 3.02 11.30 1.48
C VAL A 267 2.35 12.19 0.46
N LEU A 268 2.46 11.84 -0.81
CA LEU A 268 2.00 12.66 -1.93
C LEU A 268 0.80 12.03 -2.63
N PRO A 269 -0.26 12.79 -2.94
CA PRO A 269 -1.36 12.29 -3.74
C PRO A 269 -0.89 11.97 -5.16
N VAL A 270 -1.48 10.94 -5.76
CA VAL A 270 -1.25 10.60 -7.17
C VAL A 270 -2.56 10.82 -7.93
N LYS A 271 -2.48 11.59 -9.03
CA LYS A 271 -3.64 11.74 -9.92
C LYS A 271 -4.06 10.37 -10.43
N ALA A 272 -5.37 10.08 -10.38
CA ALA A 272 -5.93 8.90 -11.04
C ALA A 272 -5.45 8.88 -12.50
N THR A 273 -4.77 7.83 -12.89
CA THR A 273 -4.54 7.55 -14.31
C THR A 273 -5.91 7.27 -14.92
N LYS A 274 -6.32 8.10 -15.87
CA LYS A 274 -7.55 7.91 -16.67
C LYS A 274 -7.46 6.59 -17.43
#